data_301ae44b03770f39971d6fa5eb307c3d
#
_entry.id   301ae44b03770f39971d6fa5eb307c3d
#
_cell.length_a   1.000
_cell.length_b   1.000
_cell.length_c   1.000
_cell.angle_alpha   90.00
_cell.angle_beta   90.00
_cell.angle_gamma   90.00
#
_symmetry.space_group_name_H-M   'P 1'
#
loop_
_entity.id
_entity.type
_entity.pdbx_description
1 polymer ?
#
loop_
_entity_poly.entity_id
_entity_poly.type
_entity_poly.pdbx_seq_one_letter_code
_entity_poly.pdbx_strand_id
1 'polypeptide(L)'
;MKKLVSILFAAMAVSAFAADTTVKGHLVDLACAAEEGGKPGFGAKHTKDCLQMDECVKSGYGVLTNDKKVIKFDKASNEQAKKFIADLKKTKDIKVTVTGNVTGETIAVSKIELQE
;
A
#
# COMPACT_ATOMS: atom_id res chain seq x y z
N MET A 1 -23.52 8.52 -46.20
CA MET A 1 -23.29 8.17 -45.75
C MET A 1 -22.64 7.90 -44.82
N LYS A 2 -22.54 7.73 -44.46
CA LYS A 2 -22.17 7.43 -43.73
C LYS A 2 -21.34 7.56 -42.88
N LYS A 3 -21.07 7.50 -42.52
CA LYS A 3 -20.42 7.59 -41.85
C LYS A 3 -20.12 7.63 -40.76
N LEU A 4 -19.94 7.59 -40.39
CA LEU A 4 -19.89 7.70 -39.49
C LEU A 4 -19.42 7.31 -38.54
N VAL A 5 -19.28 6.93 -38.18
CA VAL A 5 -19.00 6.24 -37.54
C VAL A 5 -17.97 6.31 -36.76
N SER A 6 -17.28 6.38 -36.85
CA SER A 6 -16.21 6.51 -36.32
C SER A 6 -16.10 6.81 -35.06
N ILE A 7 -16.41 7.38 -34.73
CA ILE A 7 -16.45 7.79 -33.59
C ILE A 7 -16.18 7.05 -32.56
N LEU A 8 -16.57 6.39 -32.37
CA LEU A 8 -16.48 5.73 -31.38
C LEU A 8 -15.36 5.54 -30.73
N PHE A 9 -14.56 5.31 -31.10
CA PHE A 9 -13.55 5.01 -30.49
C PHE A 9 -12.98 5.77 -29.58
N ALA A 10 -13.14 6.69 -29.57
CA ALA A 10 -12.55 7.57 -28.69
C ALA A 10 -12.74 7.13 -27.33
N ALA A 11 -13.82 6.68 -27.08
CA ALA A 11 -14.12 6.30 -25.78
C ALA A 11 -13.16 5.39 -25.22
N MET A 12 -12.61 4.60 -25.96
CA MET A 12 -11.80 3.73 -25.45
C MET A 12 -10.67 4.20 -24.81
N ALA A 13 -10.10 5.18 -25.18
CA ALA A 13 -8.93 5.64 -24.59
C ALA A 13 -9.07 5.79 -23.12
N VAL A 14 -10.20 6.19 -22.72
CA VAL A 14 -10.40 6.42 -21.35
C VAL A 14 -10.22 5.22 -20.52
N SER A 15 -10.64 4.12 -20.99
CA SER A 15 -10.57 2.96 -20.16
C SER A 15 -9.16 2.54 -19.88
N ALA A 16 -8.20 3.13 -20.54
CA ALA A 16 -6.84 2.75 -20.30
C ALA A 16 -6.38 3.16 -18.91
N PHE A 17 -7.03 4.10 -18.28
CA PHE A 17 -6.61 4.50 -16.98
C PHE A 17 -7.14 3.54 -15.95
N ALA A 18 -6.25 2.91 -15.23
CA ALA A 18 -6.65 2.05 -14.18
C ALA A 18 -7.21 2.89 -13.06
N ALA A 19 -8.23 2.44 -12.45
CA ALA A 19 -8.77 3.10 -11.29
C ALA A 19 -7.85 2.83 -10.11
N ASP A 20 -7.73 3.76 -9.21
CA ASP A 20 -6.99 3.54 -7.99
C ASP A 20 -7.74 2.51 -7.14
N THR A 21 -6.96 1.71 -6.47
CA THR A 21 -7.47 0.69 -5.57
C THR A 21 -7.22 1.13 -4.14
N THR A 22 -8.12 0.78 -3.25
CA THR A 22 -7.96 1.06 -1.83
C THR A 22 -7.63 -0.25 -1.11
N VAL A 23 -6.53 -0.24 -0.36
CA VAL A 23 -6.09 -1.40 0.40
C VAL A 23 -6.06 -1.02 1.88
N LYS A 24 -6.65 -1.86 2.72
CA LYS A 24 -6.71 -1.61 4.15
C LYS A 24 -6.00 -2.72 4.91
N GLY A 25 -5.29 -2.34 5.94
CA GLY A 25 -4.61 -3.31 6.79
C GLY A 25 -3.60 -2.62 7.68
N HIS A 26 -2.67 -3.41 8.20
CA HIS A 26 -1.63 -2.87 9.06
C HIS A 26 -0.41 -2.50 8.22
N LEU A 27 0.19 -1.36 8.55
CA LEU A 27 1.44 -0.96 7.91
C LEU A 27 2.55 -1.79 8.52
N VAL A 28 3.32 -2.46 7.70
CA VAL A 28 4.39 -3.33 8.16
C VAL A 28 5.64 -3.12 7.32
N ASP A 29 6.80 -3.52 7.86
CA ASP A 29 8.00 -3.60 7.07
C ASP A 29 8.07 -5.01 6.50
N LEU A 30 8.71 -5.16 5.36
CA LEU A 30 8.73 -6.44 4.67
C LEU A 30 9.60 -7.47 5.35
N ALA A 31 10.64 -7.04 6.07
CA ALA A 31 11.51 -7.96 6.79
C ALA A 31 10.75 -8.73 7.85
N CYS A 32 10.03 -8.04 8.72
CA CYS A 32 9.27 -8.70 9.77
C CYS A 32 8.05 -9.43 9.21
N ALA A 33 7.43 -8.86 8.18
CA ALA A 33 6.26 -9.50 7.59
C ALA A 33 6.62 -10.85 6.97
N ALA A 34 7.81 -10.98 6.40
CA ALA A 34 8.24 -12.23 5.81
C ALA A 34 8.39 -13.33 6.86
N GLU A 35 8.85 -12.97 8.04
CA GLU A 35 9.06 -13.94 9.10
C GLU A 35 7.85 -14.18 9.98
N GLU A 36 7.09 -13.16 10.27
CA GLU A 36 6.04 -13.23 11.26
C GLU A 36 4.65 -12.83 10.81
N GLY A 37 4.52 -12.39 9.57
CA GLY A 37 3.24 -11.88 9.08
C GLY A 37 2.09 -12.87 9.14
N GLY A 38 2.39 -14.16 9.12
CA GLY A 38 1.35 -15.18 9.22
C GLY A 38 0.87 -15.44 10.64
N LYS A 39 1.56 -14.91 11.65
CA LYS A 39 1.19 -15.17 13.03
C LYS A 39 -0.01 -14.35 13.44
N PRO A 40 -0.93 -14.91 14.23
CA PRO A 40 -2.10 -14.17 14.67
C PRO A 40 -1.70 -12.92 15.44
N GLY A 41 -2.31 -11.81 15.09
CA GLY A 41 -2.09 -10.56 15.81
C GLY A 41 -0.79 -9.84 15.51
N PHE A 42 -0.01 -10.31 14.55
CA PHE A 42 1.26 -9.66 14.23
C PHE A 42 1.08 -8.17 13.95
N GLY A 43 0.15 -7.82 13.06
CA GLY A 43 -0.04 -6.42 12.70
C GLY A 43 -0.41 -5.54 13.87
N ALA A 44 -1.27 -6.05 14.75
CA ALA A 44 -1.70 -5.29 15.91
C ALA A 44 -0.58 -5.10 16.93
N LYS A 45 0.39 -6.00 16.95
CA LYS A 45 1.50 -5.92 17.90
C LYS A 45 2.71 -5.20 17.33
N HIS A 46 2.73 -4.97 16.02
CA HIS A 46 3.87 -4.33 15.38
C HIS A 46 3.93 -2.85 15.75
N THR A 47 5.13 -2.34 15.97
CA THR A 47 5.29 -1.01 16.55
C THR A 47 5.93 -0.02 15.59
N LYS A 48 5.75 1.26 15.88
CA LYS A 48 6.41 2.32 15.13
C LYS A 48 7.93 2.15 15.22
N ASP A 49 8.44 1.78 16.40
CA ASP A 49 9.88 1.60 16.56
C ASP A 49 10.40 0.52 15.63
N CYS A 50 9.67 -0.59 15.48
CA CYS A 50 10.07 -1.63 14.56
C CYS A 50 10.10 -1.12 13.13
N LEU A 51 9.11 -0.32 12.74
CA LEU A 51 9.05 0.22 11.39
C LEU A 51 10.21 1.16 11.08
N GLN A 52 10.86 1.69 12.10
CA GLN A 52 11.96 2.64 11.94
C GLN A 52 13.35 2.03 12.15
N MET A 53 13.44 0.74 12.40
CA MET A 53 14.73 0.07 12.53
C MET A 53 15.40 0.03 11.17
N ASP A 54 16.72 0.22 11.14
CA ASP A 54 17.46 0.29 9.89
C ASP A 54 17.18 -0.86 8.94
N GLU A 55 17.18 -2.08 9.44
CA GLU A 55 16.92 -3.24 8.60
C GLU A 55 15.53 -3.22 8.03
N CYS A 56 14.58 -2.75 8.81
CA CYS A 56 13.19 -2.70 8.38
C CYS A 56 12.99 -1.60 7.33
N VAL A 57 13.63 -0.46 7.52
CA VAL A 57 13.58 0.62 6.54
C VAL A 57 14.16 0.14 5.21
N LYS A 58 15.28 -0.57 5.26
CA LYS A 58 15.91 -1.07 4.04
C LYS A 58 15.07 -2.11 3.33
N SER A 59 14.31 -2.88 4.08
CA SER A 59 13.48 -3.93 3.48
C SER A 59 12.30 -3.37 2.71
N GLY A 60 11.88 -2.16 3.01
CA GLY A 60 10.70 -1.55 2.43
C GLY A 60 9.46 -1.87 3.23
N TYR A 61 8.35 -1.30 2.81
CA TYR A 61 7.09 -1.38 3.54
C TYR A 61 5.97 -2.00 2.70
N GLY A 62 4.90 -2.32 3.35
CA GLY A 62 3.72 -2.82 2.69
C GLY A 62 2.52 -2.78 3.63
N VAL A 63 1.40 -3.27 3.15
CA VAL A 63 0.19 -3.38 3.94
C VAL A 63 -0.10 -4.86 4.13
N LEU A 64 -0.25 -5.28 5.38
CA LEU A 64 -0.67 -6.64 5.71
C LEU A 64 -2.18 -6.61 5.83
N THR A 65 -2.85 -7.26 4.91
CA THR A 65 -4.31 -7.27 4.86
C THR A 65 -4.89 -8.29 5.85
N ASN A 66 -6.19 -8.25 6.03
CA ASN A 66 -6.85 -9.16 6.97
C ASN A 66 -6.72 -10.62 6.57
N ASP A 67 -6.58 -10.91 5.29
CA ASP A 67 -6.38 -12.28 4.84
C ASP A 67 -4.89 -12.66 4.78
N LYS A 68 -4.07 -11.87 5.47
CA LYS A 68 -2.65 -12.13 5.64
C LYS A 68 -1.81 -12.06 4.38
N LYS A 69 -2.28 -11.29 3.42
CA LYS A 69 -1.48 -11.00 2.23
C LYS A 69 -0.73 -9.70 2.46
N VAL A 70 0.42 -9.58 1.84
CA VAL A 70 1.20 -8.35 1.93
C VAL A 70 1.21 -7.69 0.56
N ILE A 71 0.73 -6.45 0.51
CA ILE A 71 0.81 -5.65 -0.70
C ILE A 71 2.00 -4.72 -0.53
N LYS A 72 3.02 -4.93 -1.33
CA LYS A 72 4.30 -4.23 -1.18
C LYS A 72 4.25 -2.84 -1.78
N PHE A 73 4.92 -1.90 -1.16
CA PHE A 73 5.05 -0.55 -1.71
C PHE A 73 6.18 -0.55 -2.74
N ASP A 74 6.02 0.20 -3.82
CA ASP A 74 7.12 0.38 -4.75
C ASP A 74 8.12 1.39 -4.16
N LYS A 75 9.19 1.67 -4.87
CA LYS A 75 10.27 2.48 -4.33
C LYS A 75 9.83 3.88 -3.91
N ALA A 76 9.10 4.56 -4.75
CA ALA A 76 8.62 5.90 -4.43
C ALA A 76 7.64 5.86 -3.26
N SER A 77 6.84 4.81 -3.18
CA SER A 77 5.87 4.65 -2.11
C SER A 77 6.55 4.39 -0.77
N ASN A 78 7.69 3.71 -0.77
CA ASN A 78 8.47 3.52 0.43
C ASN A 78 8.93 4.85 1.02
N GLU A 79 9.26 5.83 0.17
CA GLU A 79 9.65 7.14 0.65
C GLU A 79 8.47 7.87 1.28
N GLN A 80 7.28 7.72 0.70
CA GLN A 80 6.07 8.29 1.30
C GLN A 80 5.81 7.63 2.65
N ALA A 81 6.00 6.32 2.74
CA ALA A 81 5.78 5.59 3.97
C ALA A 81 6.72 6.06 5.07
N LYS A 82 7.98 6.33 4.75
CA LYS A 82 8.93 6.82 5.74
C LYS A 82 8.46 8.11 6.36
N LYS A 83 7.97 9.04 5.54
CA LYS A 83 7.48 10.33 6.02
C LYS A 83 6.23 10.14 6.87
N PHE A 84 5.33 9.29 6.42
CA PHE A 84 4.10 9.00 7.13
C PHE A 84 4.44 8.44 8.52
N ILE A 85 5.36 7.49 8.59
CA ILE A 85 5.75 6.87 9.85
C ILE A 85 6.43 7.90 10.77
N ALA A 86 7.30 8.74 10.23
CA ALA A 86 7.97 9.74 11.03
C ALA A 86 6.99 10.68 11.72
N ASP A 87 5.88 10.97 11.05
CA ASP A 87 4.87 11.90 11.59
C ASP A 87 3.83 11.22 12.46
N LEU A 88 3.86 9.88 12.57
CA LEU A 88 2.88 9.19 13.37
C LEU A 88 3.03 9.43 14.84
N LYS A 89 1.91 9.65 15.52
CA LYS A 89 1.90 9.74 16.96
C LYS A 89 1.53 8.40 17.58
N LYS A 90 0.86 7.55 16.80
CA LYS A 90 0.48 6.22 17.26
C LYS A 90 1.72 5.34 17.27
N THR A 91 1.89 4.50 18.29
CA THR A 91 3.10 3.73 18.48
C THR A 91 2.98 2.25 18.13
N LYS A 92 1.76 1.73 18.02
CA LYS A 92 1.54 0.34 17.62
C LYS A 92 0.17 0.18 17.01
N ASP A 93 -0.10 -0.98 16.47
CA ASP A 93 -1.40 -1.30 15.85
C ASP A 93 -1.70 -0.23 14.79
N ILE A 94 -0.77 -0.06 13.87
CA ILE A 94 -0.86 1.02 12.89
C ILE A 94 -1.68 0.55 11.69
N LYS A 95 -2.97 0.82 11.74
CA LYS A 95 -3.88 0.48 10.65
C LYS A 95 -3.96 1.62 9.68
N VAL A 96 -3.84 1.30 8.41
CA VAL A 96 -3.84 2.31 7.37
C VAL A 96 -4.82 1.99 6.25
N THR A 97 -5.23 3.02 5.56
CA THR A 97 -5.94 2.91 4.29
C THR A 97 -5.01 3.49 3.25
N VAL A 98 -4.63 2.70 2.29
CA VAL A 98 -3.69 3.11 1.26
C VAL A 98 -4.41 3.10 -0.07
N THR A 99 -4.29 4.18 -0.81
CA THR A 99 -4.89 4.29 -2.13
C THR A 99 -3.77 4.36 -3.16
N GLY A 100 -3.92 3.65 -4.24
CA GLY A 100 -2.92 3.67 -5.28
C GLY A 100 -3.22 2.67 -6.38
N ASN A 101 -2.25 2.48 -7.25
CA ASN A 101 -2.39 1.61 -8.39
C ASN A 101 -1.69 0.30 -8.09
N VAL A 102 -2.45 -0.78 -8.02
CA VAL A 102 -1.91 -2.11 -7.69
C VAL A 102 -1.58 -2.87 -8.95
N THR A 103 -0.38 -3.41 -9.02
CA THR A 103 0.04 -4.28 -10.10
C THR A 103 0.60 -5.54 -9.44
N GLY A 104 -0.09 -6.65 -9.58
CA GLY A 104 0.30 -7.89 -8.90
C GLY A 104 0.18 -7.69 -7.40
N GLU A 105 1.30 -7.81 -6.70
CA GLU A 105 1.33 -7.63 -5.25
C GLU A 105 2.03 -6.33 -4.84
N THR A 106 2.18 -5.41 -5.77
CA THR A 106 2.88 -4.16 -5.52
C THR A 106 1.94 -2.98 -5.76
N ILE A 107 2.02 -1.97 -4.92
CA ILE A 107 1.19 -0.78 -5.06
C ILE A 107 2.05 0.47 -5.23
N ALA A 108 1.65 1.28 -6.21
CA ALA A 108 2.20 2.61 -6.38
C ALA A 108 1.25 3.55 -5.65
N VAL A 109 1.67 4.00 -4.49
CA VAL A 109 0.80 4.71 -3.56
C VAL A 109 0.57 6.17 -3.94
N SER A 110 -0.68 6.59 -3.92
CA SER A 110 -1.00 8.00 -4.07
C SER A 110 -1.37 8.62 -2.72
N LYS A 111 -1.84 7.82 -1.77
CA LYS A 111 -2.27 8.36 -0.48
C LYS A 111 -2.18 7.30 0.60
N ILE A 112 -1.70 7.70 1.78
CA ILE A 112 -1.70 6.84 2.97
C ILE A 112 -2.43 7.59 4.07
N GLU A 113 -3.41 6.94 4.68
CA GLU A 113 -4.14 7.53 5.79
C GLU A 113 -4.19 6.57 6.95
N LEU A 114 -4.12 7.10 8.16
CA LEU A 114 -4.26 6.28 9.35
C LEU A 114 -5.74 5.99 9.56
N GLN A 115 -6.07 4.75 9.85
CA GLN A 115 -7.44 4.41 10.22
C GLN A 115 -7.61 4.69 11.70
N GLU A 116 -8.72 5.29 12.05
CA GLU A 116 -8.99 5.60 13.44
C GLU A 116 -9.83 4.52 14.11
#